data_7d87c868e62cf18170cc316a818d9d61
#
_entry.id   7d87c868e62cf18170cc316a818d9d61
#
_cell.length_a   1.000
_cell.length_b   1.000
_cell.length_c   1.000
_cell.angle_alpha   90.00
_cell.angle_beta   90.00
_cell.angle_gamma   90.00
#
_symmetry.space_group_name_H-M   'P 1'
#
loop_
_entity.id
_entity.type
_entity.pdbx_description
1 polymer ?
#
loop_
_entity_poly.entity_id
_entity_poly.type
_entity_poly.pdbx_seq_one_letter_code
_entity_poly.pdbx_strand_id
1 'polypeptide(L)' 'DGKERIEYARLIERDRQLKEAGKKYDALIVKMLTNYDAEELEKFQKFCAFHPSYIEAVDALELYFEILRCKKEFIEKEI' A
#
# COMPACT_ATOMS: atom_id res chain seq x y z
N ASP A 1 7.59 17.90 0.22
CA ASP A 1 7.98 17.82 -1.18
C ASP A 1 6.74 17.74 -2.08
N GLY A 2 6.66 18.66 -3.06
CA GLY A 2 5.52 18.76 -3.95
C GLY A 2 5.32 17.50 -4.81
N LYS A 3 6.41 16.85 -5.15
CA LYS A 3 6.36 15.63 -5.96
C LYS A 3 5.70 14.48 -5.22
N GLU A 4 6.01 14.32 -3.94
CA GLU A 4 5.37 13.31 -3.11
C GLU A 4 3.88 13.57 -2.94
N ARG A 5 3.51 14.83 -2.77
CA ARG A 5 2.09 15.22 -2.63
C ARG A 5 1.30 14.84 -3.88
N ILE A 6 1.89 15.05 -5.06
CA ILE A 6 1.23 14.70 -6.32
C ILE A 6 1.04 13.19 -6.42
N GLU A 7 2.05 12.39 -6.04
CA GLU A 7 1.96 10.96 -6.06
C GLU A 7 0.89 10.43 -5.10
N TYR A 8 0.85 10.98 -3.89
CA TYR A 8 -0.17 10.58 -2.91
C TYR A 8 -1.58 10.97 -3.37
N ALA A 9 -1.71 12.13 -3.99
CA ALA A 9 -3.00 12.56 -4.54
C ALA A 9 -3.50 11.60 -5.63
N ARG A 10 -2.61 11.13 -6.48
CA ARG A 10 -2.94 10.15 -7.52
C ARG A 10 -3.37 8.82 -6.92
N LEU A 11 -2.69 8.38 -5.85
CA LEU A 11 -3.02 7.14 -5.17
C LEU A 11 -4.37 7.23 -4.48
N ILE A 12 -4.68 8.35 -3.87
CA ILE A 12 -5.97 8.58 -3.22
C ILE A 12 -7.10 8.56 -4.25
N GLU A 13 -6.89 9.19 -5.40
CA GLU A 13 -7.87 9.19 -6.48
C GLU A 13 -8.10 7.79 -7.02
N ARG A 14 -7.04 7.03 -7.21
CA ARG A 14 -7.12 5.64 -7.66
C ARG A 14 -7.83 4.77 -6.63
N ASP A 15 -7.55 4.98 -5.34
CA ASP A 15 -8.22 4.25 -4.28
C ASP A 15 -9.71 4.52 -4.28
N ARG A 16 -10.10 5.76 -4.54
CA ARG A 16 -11.51 6.12 -4.64
C ARG A 16 -12.21 5.31 -5.72
N GLN A 17 -11.55 5.15 -6.88
CA GLN A 17 -12.08 4.35 -7.98
C GLN A 17 -12.17 2.86 -7.59
N LEU A 18 -11.15 2.35 -6.92
CA LEU A 18 -11.13 0.96 -6.46
C LEU A 18 -12.19 0.72 -5.38
N LYS A 19 -12.41 1.70 -4.52
CA LYS A 19 -13.41 1.62 -3.47
C LYS A 19 -14.82 1.55 -4.04
N GLU A 20 -15.08 2.31 -5.12
CA GLU A 20 -16.33 2.23 -5.83
C GLU A 20 -16.54 0.84 -6.44
N ALA A 21 -15.44 0.19 -6.84
CA ALA A 21 -15.47 -1.18 -7.36
C ALA A 21 -15.42 -2.24 -6.26
N GLY A 22 -15.45 -1.83 -5.00
CA GLY A 22 -15.41 -2.75 -3.87
C GLY A 22 -14.02 -3.27 -3.51
N LYS A 23 -12.97 -2.65 -4.05
CA LYS A 23 -11.59 -3.05 -3.79
C LYS A 23 -10.81 -1.90 -3.18
N LYS A 24 -10.41 -2.05 -1.93
CA LYS A 24 -9.66 -1.03 -1.20
C LYS A 24 -8.17 -1.33 -1.14
N TYR A 25 -7.82 -2.59 -1.15
CA TYR A 25 -6.43 -3.05 -1.02
C TYR A 25 -6.19 -4.16 -2.03
N ASP A 26 -5.21 -3.97 -2.92
CA ASP A 26 -4.82 -5.02 -3.85
C ASP A 26 -3.32 -4.93 -4.16
N ALA A 27 -2.82 -5.93 -4.89
CA ALA A 27 -1.40 -6.02 -5.23
C ALA A 27 -0.92 -4.83 -6.05
N LEU A 28 -1.78 -4.24 -6.86
CA LEU A 28 -1.41 -3.11 -7.70
C LEU A 28 -1.11 -1.86 -6.87
N ILE A 29 -1.92 -1.61 -5.85
CA ILE A 29 -1.69 -0.49 -4.93
C ILE A 29 -0.38 -0.68 -4.19
N VAL A 30 -0.12 -1.88 -3.68
CA VAL A 30 1.12 -2.19 -2.97
C VAL A 30 2.31 -2.03 -3.91
N LYS A 31 2.19 -2.48 -5.15
CA LYS A 31 3.26 -2.31 -6.14
C LYS A 31 3.55 -0.85 -6.42
N MET A 32 2.52 -0.02 -6.54
CA MET A 32 2.70 1.41 -6.77
C MET A 32 3.39 2.10 -5.60
N LEU A 33 3.08 1.70 -4.38
CA LEU A 33 3.67 2.29 -3.19
C LEU A 33 5.11 1.83 -2.94
N THR A 34 5.42 0.58 -3.27
CA THR A 34 6.73 -0.02 -2.98
C THR A 34 7.67 -0.05 -4.17
N ASN A 35 7.11 -0.06 -5.38
CA ASN A 35 7.86 -0.21 -6.62
C ASN A 35 8.64 -1.53 -6.69
N TYR A 36 8.17 -2.56 -6.01
CA TYR A 36 8.79 -3.87 -6.04
C TYR A 36 8.40 -4.64 -7.31
N ASP A 37 9.30 -5.54 -7.75
CA ASP A 37 8.96 -6.49 -8.82
C ASP A 37 8.06 -7.60 -8.26
N ALA A 38 7.63 -8.52 -9.12
CA ALA A 38 6.68 -9.55 -8.72
C ALA A 38 7.20 -10.45 -7.59
N GLU A 39 8.48 -10.80 -7.62
CA GLU A 39 9.08 -11.66 -6.60
C GLU A 39 9.18 -10.95 -5.24
N GLU A 40 9.70 -9.73 -5.25
CA GLU A 40 9.80 -8.95 -4.02
C GLU A 40 8.44 -8.58 -3.46
N LEU A 41 7.49 -8.31 -4.34
CA LEU A 41 6.12 -7.99 -3.94
C LEU A 41 5.48 -9.16 -3.19
N GLU A 42 5.67 -10.38 -3.68
CA GLU A 42 5.14 -11.56 -3.02
C GLU A 42 5.72 -11.72 -1.61
N LYS A 43 7.03 -11.55 -1.46
CA LYS A 43 7.69 -11.62 -0.16
C LYS A 43 7.17 -10.52 0.77
N PHE A 44 7.05 -9.32 0.25
CA PHE A 44 6.56 -8.18 1.01
C PHE A 44 5.13 -8.41 1.51
N GLN A 45 4.26 -8.91 0.66
CA GLN A 45 2.87 -9.16 1.03
C GLN A 45 2.74 -10.26 2.08
N LYS A 46 3.63 -11.23 2.08
CA LYS A 46 3.67 -12.26 3.13
C LYS A 46 4.15 -11.68 4.46
N PHE A 47 5.10 -10.79 4.40
CA PHE A 47 5.62 -10.11 5.60
C PHE A 47 4.61 -9.12 6.16
N CYS A 48 3.97 -8.36 5.28
CA CYS A 48 3.02 -7.30 5.66
C CYS A 48 1.59 -7.74 5.33
N ALA A 49 1.08 -8.68 6.10
CA ALA A 49 -0.31 -9.13 5.96
C ALA A 49 -1.21 -8.30 6.86
N PHE A 50 -2.24 -7.70 6.29
CA PHE A 50 -3.24 -6.94 7.04
C PHE A 50 -4.52 -7.74 7.17
N HIS A 51 -5.11 -7.71 8.35
CA HIS A 51 -6.38 -8.38 8.59
C HIS A 51 -7.50 -7.68 7.80
N PRO A 52 -8.42 -8.45 7.18
CA PRO A 52 -9.52 -7.83 6.41
C PRO A 52 -10.33 -6.80 7.18
N SER A 53 -10.58 -7.01 8.46
CA SER A 53 -11.33 -6.06 9.27
C SER A 53 -10.60 -4.74 9.45
N TYR A 54 -9.27 -4.79 9.52
CA TYR A 54 -8.46 -3.57 9.58
C TYR A 54 -8.56 -2.80 8.27
N ILE A 55 -8.45 -3.51 7.13
CA ILE A 55 -8.54 -2.89 5.81
C ILE A 55 -9.88 -2.19 5.63
N GLU A 56 -10.95 -2.79 6.10
CA GLU A 56 -12.28 -2.19 6.01
C GLU A 56 -12.45 -0.97 6.91
N ALA A 57 -11.82 -1.00 8.08
CA ALA A 57 -12.01 0.03 9.10
C ALA A 57 -11.21 1.31 8.85
N VAL A 58 -10.01 1.20 8.25
CA VAL A 58 -9.14 2.36 8.05
C VAL A 58 -9.44 3.04 6.73
N ASP A 59 -9.12 4.35 6.64
CA ASP A 59 -9.22 5.04 5.37
C ASP A 59 -7.99 4.74 4.49
N ALA A 60 -8.10 5.12 3.23
CA ALA A 60 -7.07 4.82 2.23
C ALA A 60 -5.71 5.41 2.60
N LEU A 61 -5.70 6.65 3.06
CA LEU A 61 -4.45 7.33 3.39
C LEU A 61 -3.75 6.67 4.56
N GLU A 62 -4.50 6.30 5.59
CA GLU A 62 -3.96 5.61 6.74
C GLU A 62 -3.37 4.25 6.35
N LEU A 63 -4.09 3.53 5.48
CA LEU A 63 -3.60 2.24 4.98
C LEU A 63 -2.29 2.42 4.20
N TYR A 64 -2.20 3.45 3.37
CA TYR A 64 -0.98 3.73 2.62
C TYR A 64 0.21 4.00 3.55
N PHE A 65 0.01 4.78 4.59
CA PHE A 65 1.07 5.04 5.57
C PHE A 65 1.50 3.76 6.28
N GLU A 66 0.56 2.88 6.60
CA GLU A 66 0.90 1.61 7.23
C GLU A 66 1.69 0.70 6.29
N ILE A 67 1.36 0.69 5.01
CA ILE A 67 2.11 -0.06 4.00
C ILE A 67 3.54 0.46 3.92
N LEU A 68 3.71 1.78 3.88
CA LEU A 68 5.03 2.39 3.79
C LEU A 68 5.86 2.15 5.06
N ARG A 69 5.22 2.19 6.21
CA ARG A 69 5.88 1.87 7.47
C ARG A 69 6.34 0.41 7.49
N CYS A 70 5.50 -0.49 7.03
CA CYS A 70 5.83 -1.90 6.96
C CYS A 70 6.95 -2.16 5.96
N LYS A 71 6.98 -1.41 4.86
CA LYS A 71 8.08 -1.46 3.89
C LYS A 71 9.41 -1.14 4.55
N LYS A 72 9.44 -0.13 5.41
CA LYS A 72 10.65 0.23 6.13
C LYS A 72 11.13 -0.92 7.01
N GLU A 73 10.23 -1.54 7.74
CA GLU A 73 10.55 -2.70 8.57
C GLU A 73 11.04 -3.88 7.75
N PHE A 74 10.41 -4.11 6.60
CA PHE A 74 10.79 -5.18 5.70
C PHE A 74 12.21 -5.00 5.18
N ILE A 75 12.57 -3.77 4.79
CA ILE A 75 13.93 -3.46 4.33
C ILE A 75 14.94 -3.67 5.45
N GLU A 76 14.64 -3.23 6.66
CA GLU A 76 15.52 -3.38 7.82
C GLU A 76 15.74 -4.85 8.16
N LYS A 77 14.72 -5.68 8.00
CA LYS A 77 14.80 -7.10 8.30
C LYS A 77 15.64 -7.85 7.26
N GLU A 78 15.65 -7.39 6.02
CA GLU A 78 16.42 -8.01 4.94
C GLU A 78 17.93 -7.71 5.04
N ILE A 79 18.31 -6.70 5.81
CA ILE A 79 19.72 -6.38 6.05
C ILE A 79 20.19 -7.19 7.26
#